data_06dbe222cb48c4fda0f5648b572669f9
#
_entry.id   06dbe222cb48c4fda0f5648b572669f9
#
_cell.length_a   1.000
_cell.length_b   1.000
_cell.length_c   1.000
_cell.angle_alpha   90.00
_cell.angle_beta   90.00
_cell.angle_gamma   90.00
#
_symmetry.space_group_name_H-M   'P 1'
#
loop_
_entity.id
_entity.type
_entity.pdbx_description
1 polymer ?
#
loop_
_entity_poly.entity_id
_entity_poly.type
_entity_poly.pdbx_seq_one_letter_code
_entity_poly.pdbx_strand_id
1 'polypeptide(L)'
;MNSRLKQLLWVLLPLSLLVVLAGMQVDVMEVDSAQYASIAREMLHNGSWLEIYEHDQTYNSKGFPDKPPLVFWTGAAGMWLFGENNFGFKLLSVLAAFIGMYAVGRWAQLLYGKAAQLPAMLFAGMNVGMLLMLQDIRTDTLLVGMLSLSLWQFESYFRSASKTAFVVAFVALALAMLAKGPIALVAVIVAFGGDLLVRGDWQRLFRKEWLLGLGIVLLLLSPMLYGLYHQWGWEKGIKYYFWTQSFGRITGENVWKNDLGPLFLVETYLWAYLPWVPLMLMAIWAAIQQKASFFKTKGGWAAPIGFVLLFVAMSTSQYKLPHYIYIVWPFAAIWLAGWYVQLSRKNVAQTVLAVFSLVLFSVAGLLLFYISQANIWLGGLLTLLMGLLAWRYWKSEDADLKLFGPVSMALLFVGLVVNFWFYPMLLQYQASSEGGKWLQQNVSGQYCYYFDLKDQSTHALHFYSKQVVPMLSNLDQLPTNKRTYIYTTHSGLEAIQASGLNHNIRQELPSFKVTHLSGPFLNPATRKETLEKHYILLVSP
;
A
#
# COMPACT_ATOMS: atom_id res chain seq x y z
N MET A 1 -16.52 -17.56 19.18
CA MET A 1 -15.76 -16.33 19.49
C MET A 1 -15.91 -16.08 20.97
N ASN A 2 -14.80 -16.03 21.70
CA ASN A 2 -14.80 -15.74 23.14
C ASN A 2 -15.53 -14.40 23.38
N SER A 3 -16.50 -14.38 24.30
CA SER A 3 -17.30 -13.18 24.58
C SER A 3 -16.43 -11.98 24.99
N ARG A 4 -15.31 -12.25 25.64
CA ARG A 4 -14.36 -11.22 26.09
C ARG A 4 -13.53 -10.60 24.95
N LEU A 5 -13.15 -11.38 23.92
CA LEU A 5 -12.49 -10.84 22.72
C LEU A 5 -13.43 -9.92 21.91
N LYS A 6 -14.75 -10.10 22.02
CA LYS A 6 -15.71 -9.15 21.47
C LYS A 6 -15.63 -7.77 22.14
N GLN A 7 -15.31 -7.73 23.43
CA GLN A 7 -15.14 -6.45 24.16
C GLN A 7 -13.97 -5.64 23.59
N LEU A 8 -12.88 -6.30 23.18
CA LEU A 8 -11.76 -5.63 22.53
C LEU A 8 -12.20 -4.97 21.22
N LEU A 9 -13.06 -5.61 20.43
CA LEU A 9 -13.57 -5.04 19.17
C LEU A 9 -14.34 -3.73 19.37
N TRP A 10 -15.08 -3.56 20.46
CA TRP A 10 -15.78 -2.31 20.75
C TRP A 10 -14.84 -1.11 20.96
N VAL A 11 -13.59 -1.36 21.34
CA VAL A 11 -12.56 -0.32 21.45
C VAL A 11 -11.73 -0.23 20.15
N LEU A 12 -11.39 -1.38 19.55
CA LEU A 12 -10.59 -1.40 18.32
C LEU A 12 -11.30 -0.76 17.14
N LEU A 13 -12.60 -1.05 16.95
CA LEU A 13 -13.33 -0.57 15.77
C LEU A 13 -13.36 0.96 15.68
N PRO A 14 -13.82 1.72 16.72
CA PRO A 14 -13.84 3.17 16.62
C PRO A 14 -12.43 3.78 16.52
N LEU A 15 -11.44 3.26 17.25
CA LEU A 15 -10.07 3.77 17.16
C LEU A 15 -9.43 3.45 15.80
N SER A 16 -9.63 2.24 15.26
CA SER A 16 -9.16 1.89 13.93
C SER A 16 -9.84 2.75 12.85
N LEU A 17 -11.15 2.99 12.99
CA LEU A 17 -11.88 3.87 12.09
C LEU A 17 -11.32 5.30 12.12
N LEU A 18 -11.05 5.84 13.32
CA LEU A 18 -10.43 7.15 13.48
C LEU A 18 -9.05 7.20 12.80
N VAL A 19 -8.19 6.21 13.04
CA VAL A 19 -6.86 6.11 12.41
C VAL A 19 -6.97 6.07 10.88
N VAL A 20 -7.88 5.25 10.36
CA VAL A 20 -8.07 5.09 8.91
C VAL A 20 -8.64 6.36 8.28
N LEU A 21 -9.68 6.95 8.86
CA LEU A 21 -10.27 8.19 8.34
C LEU A 21 -9.26 9.35 8.37
N ALA A 22 -8.46 9.47 9.42
CA ALA A 22 -7.37 10.43 9.46
C ALA A 22 -6.31 10.16 8.38
N GLY A 23 -5.91 8.90 8.21
CA GLY A 23 -4.95 8.50 7.16
C GLY A 23 -5.45 8.75 5.74
N MET A 24 -6.77 8.67 5.51
CA MET A 24 -7.36 9.01 4.22
C MET A 24 -7.33 10.52 3.91
N GLN A 25 -7.17 11.39 4.90
CA GLN A 25 -6.99 12.84 4.71
C GLN A 25 -5.53 13.24 4.48
N VAL A 26 -4.58 12.38 4.84
CA VAL A 26 -3.15 12.61 4.57
C VAL A 26 -2.92 12.78 3.07
N ASP A 27 -2.07 13.70 2.69
CA ASP A 27 -1.73 13.95 1.28
C ASP A 27 -1.17 12.71 0.58
N VAL A 28 -1.40 12.62 -0.73
CA VAL A 28 -0.78 11.56 -1.55
C VAL A 28 0.72 11.81 -1.67
N MET A 29 1.51 10.73 -1.56
CA MET A 29 2.97 10.84 -1.56
C MET A 29 3.55 10.62 -2.94
N GLU A 30 4.57 11.40 -3.28
CA GLU A 30 5.43 11.10 -4.43
C GLU A 30 6.22 9.78 -4.16
N VAL A 31 6.47 8.91 -5.15
CA VAL A 31 6.09 9.03 -6.56
C VAL A 31 4.78 8.31 -6.85
N ASP A 32 4.63 7.06 -6.42
CA ASP A 32 3.58 6.12 -6.88
C ASP A 32 2.15 6.61 -6.58
N SER A 33 1.86 6.95 -5.31
CA SER A 33 0.49 7.31 -4.91
C SER A 33 0.01 8.60 -5.59
N ALA A 34 0.89 9.59 -5.70
CA ALA A 34 0.61 10.85 -6.40
C ALA A 34 0.41 10.62 -7.90
N GLN A 35 1.23 9.78 -8.53
CA GLN A 35 1.08 9.38 -9.93
C GLN A 35 -0.28 8.70 -10.17
N TYR A 36 -0.65 7.74 -9.31
CA TYR A 36 -1.94 7.05 -9.47
C TYR A 36 -3.13 7.98 -9.25
N ALA A 37 -3.04 8.90 -8.30
CA ALA A 37 -4.09 9.88 -8.05
C ALA A 37 -4.24 10.86 -9.22
N SER A 38 -3.13 11.33 -9.78
CA SER A 38 -3.11 12.21 -10.96
C SER A 38 -3.72 11.52 -12.19
N ILE A 39 -3.26 10.29 -12.52
CA ILE A 39 -3.80 9.51 -13.65
C ILE A 39 -5.30 9.22 -13.46
N ALA A 40 -5.72 8.82 -12.26
CA ALA A 40 -7.12 8.53 -11.96
C ALA A 40 -8.01 9.77 -12.13
N ARG A 41 -7.52 10.94 -11.73
CA ARG A 41 -8.20 12.22 -11.93
C ARG A 41 -8.34 12.56 -13.42
N GLU A 42 -7.25 12.46 -14.17
CA GLU A 42 -7.28 12.73 -15.61
C GLU A 42 -8.18 11.74 -16.37
N MET A 43 -8.16 10.47 -15.99
CA MET A 43 -9.08 9.45 -16.51
C MET A 43 -10.54 9.84 -16.31
N LEU A 44 -10.88 10.42 -15.15
CA LEU A 44 -12.24 10.89 -14.86
C LEU A 44 -12.65 12.06 -15.77
N HIS A 45 -11.73 13.00 -16.07
CA HIS A 45 -12.00 14.17 -16.91
C HIS A 45 -12.00 13.85 -18.41
N ASN A 46 -11.08 12.98 -18.85
CA ASN A 46 -10.88 12.68 -20.27
C ASN A 46 -11.73 11.49 -20.76
N GLY A 47 -12.35 10.74 -19.84
CA GLY A 47 -13.10 9.52 -20.19
C GLY A 47 -12.25 8.37 -20.72
N SER A 48 -10.93 8.39 -20.54
CA SER A 48 -9.97 7.41 -21.05
C SER A 48 -9.89 6.14 -20.18
N TRP A 49 -11.01 5.45 -19.96
CA TRP A 49 -11.10 4.31 -19.03
C TRP A 49 -10.34 3.06 -19.47
N LEU A 50 -10.16 2.86 -20.76
CA LEU A 50 -9.49 1.68 -21.31
C LEU A 50 -8.02 1.95 -21.67
N GLU A 51 -7.70 3.17 -22.01
CA GLU A 51 -6.35 3.62 -22.36
C GLU A 51 -5.82 4.52 -21.24
N ILE A 52 -4.73 4.11 -20.62
CA ILE A 52 -4.16 4.84 -19.49
C ILE A 52 -3.14 5.82 -20.03
N TYR A 53 -3.32 7.09 -19.73
CA TYR A 53 -2.40 8.16 -20.08
C TYR A 53 -1.82 8.76 -18.80
N GLU A 54 -0.50 8.83 -18.79
CA GLU A 54 0.21 9.69 -17.88
C GLU A 54 0.42 11.02 -18.59
N HIS A 55 0.03 12.13 -17.95
CA HIS A 55 0.51 13.42 -18.42
C HIS A 55 1.99 13.47 -18.14
N ASP A 56 2.75 13.14 -19.18
CA ASP A 56 4.17 13.32 -19.16
C ASP A 56 4.45 14.80 -18.91
N GLN A 57 5.52 15.04 -18.25
CA GLN A 57 6.10 16.33 -17.99
C GLN A 57 6.29 17.16 -19.29
N THR A 58 6.33 16.50 -20.45
CA THR A 58 6.27 17.14 -21.75
C THR A 58 4.82 17.19 -22.28
N TYR A 59 4.45 18.19 -23.04
CA TYR A 59 3.12 18.49 -23.63
C TYR A 59 2.35 17.31 -24.24
N ASN A 60 2.93 16.14 -24.30
CA ASN A 60 2.35 14.92 -24.90
C ASN A 60 1.92 13.95 -23.80
N SER A 61 0.63 13.63 -23.74
CA SER A 61 0.17 12.50 -22.95
C SER A 61 0.78 11.22 -23.50
N LYS A 62 1.67 10.59 -22.72
CA LYS A 62 2.20 9.25 -23.06
C LYS A 62 1.30 8.21 -22.43
N GLY A 63 1.03 7.14 -23.15
CA GLY A 63 0.40 5.98 -22.57
C GLY A 63 1.23 5.42 -21.42
N PHE A 64 0.56 4.86 -20.42
CA PHE A 64 1.18 4.32 -19.22
C PHE A 64 0.92 2.82 -19.09
N PRO A 65 1.81 1.94 -19.61
CA PRO A 65 1.61 0.49 -19.57
C PRO A 65 2.06 -0.14 -18.25
N ASP A 66 2.72 0.61 -17.35
CA ASP A 66 3.45 0.07 -16.20
C ASP A 66 2.56 -0.54 -15.12
N LYS A 67 1.31 -0.11 -15.02
CA LYS A 67 0.41 -0.62 -14.00
C LYS A 67 -0.95 -0.98 -14.60
N PRO A 68 -1.54 -2.10 -14.14
CA PRO A 68 -2.91 -2.46 -14.51
C PRO A 68 -3.93 -1.44 -13.98
N PRO A 69 -5.14 -1.36 -14.57
CA PRO A 69 -6.04 -0.21 -14.42
C PRO A 69 -6.81 -0.12 -13.10
N LEU A 70 -6.87 -1.17 -12.28
CA LEU A 70 -7.82 -1.20 -11.16
C LEU A 70 -7.60 -0.06 -10.15
N VAL A 71 -6.34 0.33 -9.90
CA VAL A 71 -6.05 1.44 -8.98
C VAL A 71 -6.56 2.78 -9.52
N PHE A 72 -6.48 2.98 -10.83
CA PHE A 72 -7.01 4.18 -11.50
C PHE A 72 -8.53 4.17 -11.55
N TRP A 73 -9.14 3.03 -11.90
CA TRP A 73 -10.59 2.88 -11.93
C TRP A 73 -11.22 3.10 -10.55
N THR A 74 -10.64 2.51 -9.50
CA THR A 74 -11.14 2.70 -8.13
C THR A 74 -10.88 4.12 -7.63
N GLY A 75 -9.73 4.71 -7.94
CA GLY A 75 -9.43 6.10 -7.62
C GLY A 75 -10.39 7.07 -8.31
N ALA A 76 -10.60 6.93 -9.62
CA ALA A 76 -11.54 7.75 -10.39
C ALA A 76 -12.98 7.61 -9.90
N ALA A 77 -13.45 6.37 -9.69
CA ALA A 77 -14.79 6.11 -9.17
C ALA A 77 -14.99 6.71 -7.76
N GLY A 78 -13.99 6.57 -6.88
CA GLY A 78 -14.05 7.17 -5.55
C GLY A 78 -14.05 8.70 -5.59
N MET A 79 -13.26 9.32 -6.47
CA MET A 79 -13.27 10.76 -6.67
C MET A 79 -14.56 11.26 -7.30
N TRP A 80 -15.15 10.51 -8.20
CA TRP A 80 -16.48 10.83 -8.76
C TRP A 80 -17.57 10.86 -7.69
N LEU A 81 -17.53 9.92 -6.73
CA LEU A 81 -18.54 9.81 -5.67
C LEU A 81 -18.34 10.80 -4.52
N PHE A 82 -17.09 11.09 -4.15
CA PHE A 82 -16.73 11.79 -2.91
C PHE A 82 -15.87 13.05 -3.15
N GLY A 83 -15.71 13.44 -4.40
CA GLY A 83 -14.92 14.61 -4.81
C GLY A 83 -13.44 14.30 -5.07
N GLU A 84 -12.81 15.16 -5.87
CA GLU A 84 -11.41 15.09 -6.27
C GLU A 84 -10.49 15.52 -5.12
N ASN A 85 -10.28 14.62 -4.18
CA ASN A 85 -9.48 14.83 -2.98
C ASN A 85 -8.86 13.51 -2.49
N ASN A 86 -8.01 13.59 -1.45
CA ASN A 86 -7.31 12.45 -0.88
C ASN A 86 -8.28 11.32 -0.44
N PHE A 87 -9.39 11.68 0.19
CA PHE A 87 -10.39 10.73 0.65
C PHE A 87 -11.03 9.98 -0.51
N GLY A 88 -11.52 10.71 -1.53
CA GLY A 88 -12.13 10.10 -2.72
C GLY A 88 -11.19 9.12 -3.41
N PHE A 89 -9.93 9.52 -3.64
CA PHE A 89 -8.93 8.64 -4.26
C PHE A 89 -8.68 7.36 -3.48
N LYS A 90 -8.58 7.43 -2.14
CA LYS A 90 -8.15 6.31 -1.28
C LYS A 90 -9.28 5.34 -0.92
N LEU A 91 -10.52 5.80 -0.85
CA LEU A 91 -11.62 5.09 -0.19
C LEU A 91 -11.84 3.66 -0.69
N LEU A 92 -11.97 3.45 -2.01
CA LEU A 92 -12.29 2.12 -2.53
C LEU A 92 -11.12 1.14 -2.36
N SER A 93 -9.88 1.62 -2.42
CA SER A 93 -8.70 0.79 -2.12
C SER A 93 -8.65 0.39 -0.64
N VAL A 94 -8.98 1.29 0.26
CA VAL A 94 -9.08 1.02 1.70
C VAL A 94 -10.19 0.01 1.99
N LEU A 95 -11.36 0.15 1.36
CA LEU A 95 -12.44 -0.83 1.49
C LEU A 95 -12.03 -2.22 0.99
N ALA A 96 -11.29 -2.31 -0.12
CA ALA A 96 -10.74 -3.58 -0.61
C ALA A 96 -9.80 -4.23 0.42
N ALA A 97 -8.95 -3.47 1.11
CA ALA A 97 -8.10 -3.99 2.17
C ALA A 97 -8.92 -4.55 3.35
N PHE A 98 -10.00 -3.87 3.78
CA PHE A 98 -10.89 -4.39 4.83
C PHE A 98 -11.62 -5.67 4.40
N ILE A 99 -12.08 -5.76 3.14
CA ILE A 99 -12.63 -7.00 2.57
C ILE A 99 -11.58 -8.12 2.67
N GLY A 100 -10.32 -7.82 2.35
CA GLY A 100 -9.21 -8.77 2.46
C GLY A 100 -8.96 -9.24 3.90
N MET A 101 -8.94 -8.33 4.87
CA MET A 101 -8.79 -8.70 6.28
C MET A 101 -9.93 -9.61 6.76
N TYR A 102 -11.17 -9.28 6.40
CA TYR A 102 -12.32 -10.13 6.69
C TYR A 102 -12.19 -11.51 6.02
N ALA A 103 -11.77 -11.55 4.75
CA ALA A 103 -11.56 -12.78 3.99
C ALA A 103 -10.50 -13.68 4.65
N VAL A 104 -9.38 -13.12 5.11
CA VAL A 104 -8.37 -13.85 5.89
C VAL A 104 -8.97 -14.47 7.14
N GLY A 105 -9.77 -13.70 7.89
CA GLY A 105 -10.48 -14.22 9.06
C GLY A 105 -11.42 -15.38 8.72
N ARG A 106 -12.18 -15.28 7.62
CA ARG A 106 -13.07 -16.35 7.16
C ARG A 106 -12.31 -17.56 6.66
N TRP A 107 -11.18 -17.37 5.99
CA TRP A 107 -10.31 -18.47 5.59
C TRP A 107 -9.74 -19.20 6.81
N ALA A 108 -9.23 -18.48 7.81
CA ALA A 108 -8.78 -19.06 9.07
C ALA A 108 -9.90 -19.82 9.81
N GLN A 109 -11.13 -19.29 9.79
CA GLN A 109 -12.29 -19.96 10.37
C GLN A 109 -12.60 -21.30 9.69
N LEU A 110 -12.49 -21.38 8.38
CA LEU A 110 -12.68 -22.63 7.63
C LEU A 110 -11.61 -23.66 7.99
N LEU A 111 -10.37 -23.23 8.18
CA LEU A 111 -9.25 -24.13 8.46
C LEU A 111 -9.19 -24.58 9.93
N TYR A 112 -9.38 -23.64 10.87
CA TYR A 112 -9.06 -23.82 12.29
C TYR A 112 -10.22 -23.54 13.23
N GLY A 113 -11.42 -23.28 12.70
CA GLY A 113 -12.62 -23.00 13.48
C GLY A 113 -12.77 -21.53 13.91
N LYS A 114 -13.91 -21.23 14.57
CA LYS A 114 -14.31 -19.85 14.94
C LYS A 114 -13.28 -19.12 15.82
N ALA A 115 -12.49 -19.85 16.60
CA ALA A 115 -11.48 -19.25 17.48
C ALA A 115 -10.33 -18.59 16.71
N ALA A 116 -10.04 -19.05 15.49
CA ALA A 116 -8.97 -18.52 14.64
C ALA A 116 -9.37 -17.24 13.88
N GLN A 117 -10.66 -16.96 13.73
CA GLN A 117 -11.16 -15.89 12.84
C GLN A 117 -10.60 -14.52 13.24
N LEU A 118 -10.85 -14.07 14.47
CA LEU A 118 -10.41 -12.75 14.92
C LEU A 118 -8.89 -12.64 15.05
N PRO A 119 -8.16 -13.61 15.61
CA PRO A 119 -6.69 -13.60 15.56
C PRO A 119 -6.13 -13.43 14.15
N ALA A 120 -6.65 -14.14 13.15
CA ALA A 120 -6.20 -14.01 11.77
C ALA A 120 -6.46 -12.59 11.20
N MET A 121 -7.62 -12.00 11.50
CA MET A 121 -7.92 -10.61 11.12
C MET A 121 -6.94 -9.63 11.76
N LEU A 122 -6.60 -9.82 13.04
CA LEU A 122 -5.63 -8.98 13.74
C LEU A 122 -4.21 -9.16 13.16
N PHE A 123 -3.77 -10.38 12.88
CA PHE A 123 -2.50 -10.63 12.23
C PHE A 123 -2.40 -10.02 10.83
N ALA A 124 -3.50 -10.03 10.06
CA ALA A 124 -3.53 -9.43 8.74
C ALA A 124 -3.60 -7.89 8.78
N GLY A 125 -4.37 -7.31 9.70
CA GLY A 125 -4.70 -5.89 9.70
C GLY A 125 -3.88 -5.03 10.67
N MET A 126 -3.46 -5.61 11.80
CA MET A 126 -2.78 -4.86 12.86
C MET A 126 -1.26 -5.05 12.78
N ASN A 127 -0.63 -4.46 11.77
CA ASN A 127 0.83 -4.42 11.60
C ASN A 127 1.26 -3.10 10.98
N VAL A 128 2.54 -2.74 11.16
CA VAL A 128 3.10 -1.46 10.70
C VAL A 128 2.91 -1.28 9.18
N GLY A 129 3.20 -2.30 8.40
CA GLY A 129 3.08 -2.20 6.95
C GLY A 129 1.64 -2.02 6.48
N MET A 130 0.63 -2.65 7.11
CA MET A 130 -0.78 -2.40 6.80
C MET A 130 -1.17 -0.96 7.14
N LEU A 131 -0.72 -0.44 8.27
CA LEU A 131 -0.93 0.95 8.66
C LEU A 131 -0.42 1.91 7.57
N LEU A 132 0.80 1.69 7.07
CA LEU A 132 1.39 2.51 5.99
C LEU A 132 0.65 2.31 4.65
N MET A 133 0.29 1.07 4.30
CA MET A 133 -0.41 0.74 3.06
C MET A 133 -1.81 1.37 2.95
N LEU A 134 -2.48 1.61 4.07
CA LEU A 134 -3.79 2.26 4.09
C LEU A 134 -3.71 3.79 3.93
N GLN A 135 -2.53 4.37 4.07
CA GLN A 135 -2.29 5.81 3.95
C GLN A 135 -1.70 6.17 2.59
N ASP A 136 -0.69 5.42 2.16
CA ASP A 136 -0.01 5.56 0.87
C ASP A 136 -0.53 4.47 -0.09
N ILE A 137 -1.70 4.74 -0.71
CA ILE A 137 -2.39 3.78 -1.57
C ILE A 137 -1.54 3.41 -2.77
N ARG A 138 -1.33 2.10 -2.91
CA ARG A 138 -0.62 1.48 -4.02
C ARG A 138 -1.44 0.36 -4.64
N THR A 139 -1.00 -0.16 -5.76
CA THR A 139 -1.60 -1.35 -6.39
C THR A 139 -1.66 -2.54 -5.43
N ASP A 140 -0.73 -2.61 -4.48
CA ASP A 140 -0.65 -3.67 -3.46
C ASP A 140 -1.82 -3.67 -2.50
N THR A 141 -2.41 -2.52 -2.19
CA THR A 141 -3.59 -2.42 -1.33
C THR A 141 -4.77 -3.21 -1.92
N LEU A 142 -5.03 -3.01 -3.21
CA LEU A 142 -6.07 -3.74 -3.95
C LEU A 142 -5.69 -5.20 -4.16
N LEU A 143 -4.43 -5.48 -4.52
CA LEU A 143 -3.92 -6.84 -4.68
C LEU A 143 -4.17 -7.68 -3.43
N VAL A 144 -3.69 -7.23 -2.26
CA VAL A 144 -3.81 -7.99 -1.00
C VAL A 144 -5.28 -8.19 -0.63
N GLY A 145 -6.12 -7.17 -0.82
CA GLY A 145 -7.55 -7.25 -0.58
C GLY A 145 -8.23 -8.31 -1.44
N MET A 146 -8.08 -8.21 -2.75
CA MET A 146 -8.75 -9.10 -3.71
C MET A 146 -8.14 -10.50 -3.72
N LEU A 147 -6.83 -10.64 -3.58
CA LEU A 147 -6.17 -11.93 -3.43
C LEU A 147 -6.68 -12.67 -2.19
N SER A 148 -6.77 -12.00 -1.05
CA SER A 148 -7.30 -12.61 0.18
C SER A 148 -8.74 -13.11 0.02
N LEU A 149 -9.58 -12.33 -0.67
CA LEU A 149 -10.94 -12.74 -1.00
C LEU A 149 -10.95 -13.97 -1.90
N SER A 150 -10.11 -13.98 -2.93
CA SER A 150 -9.95 -15.12 -3.84
C SER A 150 -9.52 -16.38 -3.09
N LEU A 151 -8.48 -16.29 -2.24
CA LEU A 151 -7.97 -17.42 -1.46
C LEU A 151 -9.03 -18.00 -0.52
N TRP A 152 -9.78 -17.15 0.21
CA TRP A 152 -10.89 -17.61 1.04
C TRP A 152 -11.95 -18.34 0.23
N GLN A 153 -12.34 -17.81 -0.92
CA GLN A 153 -13.39 -18.39 -1.75
C GLN A 153 -12.93 -19.69 -2.43
N PHE A 154 -11.66 -19.82 -2.82
CA PHE A 154 -11.10 -21.11 -3.27
C PHE A 154 -11.17 -22.17 -2.16
N GLU A 155 -10.76 -21.85 -0.94
CA GLU A 155 -10.88 -22.79 0.20
C GLU A 155 -12.34 -23.17 0.46
N SER A 156 -13.27 -22.19 0.38
CA SER A 156 -14.70 -22.43 0.51
C SER A 156 -15.21 -23.39 -0.58
N TYR A 157 -14.78 -23.17 -1.83
CA TYR A 157 -15.13 -24.06 -2.94
C TYR A 157 -14.60 -25.48 -2.75
N PHE A 158 -13.36 -25.63 -2.33
CA PHE A 158 -12.77 -26.97 -2.06
C PHE A 158 -13.52 -27.74 -0.97
N ARG A 159 -14.14 -27.05 -0.01
CA ARG A 159 -14.89 -27.67 1.09
C ARG A 159 -16.35 -27.95 0.77
N SER A 160 -17.02 -27.07 0.04
CA SER A 160 -18.47 -27.10 -0.13
C SER A 160 -18.92 -27.33 -1.57
N ALA A 161 -18.02 -27.33 -2.55
CA ALA A 161 -18.31 -27.33 -3.99
C ALA A 161 -19.31 -26.23 -4.41
N SER A 162 -19.38 -25.12 -3.68
CA SER A 162 -20.30 -24.02 -3.94
C SER A 162 -19.95 -23.31 -5.24
N LYS A 163 -20.90 -23.26 -6.19
CA LYS A 163 -20.74 -22.52 -7.45
C LYS A 163 -20.54 -21.02 -7.22
N THR A 164 -21.19 -20.44 -6.22
CA THR A 164 -21.01 -19.03 -5.84
C THR A 164 -19.57 -18.80 -5.36
N ALA A 165 -19.05 -19.66 -4.50
CA ALA A 165 -17.66 -19.56 -4.04
C ALA A 165 -16.68 -19.67 -5.22
N PHE A 166 -16.92 -20.57 -6.17
CA PHE A 166 -16.13 -20.71 -7.39
C PHE A 166 -16.11 -19.40 -8.21
N VAL A 167 -17.28 -18.85 -8.53
CA VAL A 167 -17.38 -17.62 -9.33
C VAL A 167 -16.72 -16.46 -8.61
N VAL A 168 -16.99 -16.25 -7.31
CA VAL A 168 -16.40 -15.16 -6.53
C VAL A 168 -14.87 -15.32 -6.41
N ALA A 169 -14.35 -16.55 -6.30
CA ALA A 169 -12.90 -16.80 -6.28
C ALA A 169 -12.22 -16.30 -7.54
N PHE A 170 -12.77 -16.61 -8.72
CA PHE A 170 -12.19 -16.21 -10.00
C PHE A 170 -12.45 -14.72 -10.33
N VAL A 171 -13.57 -14.15 -9.93
CA VAL A 171 -13.82 -12.70 -10.03
C VAL A 171 -12.82 -11.93 -9.18
N ALA A 172 -12.62 -12.34 -7.91
CA ALA A 172 -11.65 -11.71 -7.03
C ALA A 172 -10.20 -11.89 -7.54
N LEU A 173 -9.87 -13.05 -8.13
CA LEU A 173 -8.58 -13.29 -8.79
C LEU A 173 -8.38 -12.33 -9.98
N ALA A 174 -9.39 -12.16 -10.83
CA ALA A 174 -9.31 -11.22 -11.94
C ALA A 174 -9.09 -9.78 -11.46
N LEU A 175 -9.81 -9.35 -10.41
CA LEU A 175 -9.59 -8.04 -9.79
C LEU A 175 -8.19 -7.90 -9.20
N ALA A 176 -7.66 -8.95 -8.56
CA ALA A 176 -6.28 -8.94 -8.07
C ALA A 176 -5.26 -8.84 -9.22
N MET A 177 -5.52 -9.49 -10.35
CA MET A 177 -4.70 -9.37 -11.58
C MET A 177 -4.83 -7.97 -12.19
N LEU A 178 -6.03 -7.37 -12.21
CA LEU A 178 -6.24 -5.98 -12.63
C LEU A 178 -5.60 -4.96 -11.67
N ALA A 179 -5.26 -5.36 -10.44
CA ALA A 179 -4.52 -4.51 -9.50
C ALA A 179 -3.01 -4.54 -9.75
N LYS A 180 -2.39 -5.72 -9.92
CA LYS A 180 -0.92 -5.83 -10.00
C LYS A 180 -0.40 -6.84 -11.04
N GLY A 181 -1.26 -7.46 -11.80
CA GLY A 181 -0.86 -8.37 -12.87
C GLY A 181 -0.85 -9.85 -12.47
N PRO A 182 -0.23 -10.71 -13.30
CA PRO A 182 -0.27 -12.17 -13.18
C PRO A 182 0.25 -12.75 -11.88
N ILE A 183 0.99 -12.00 -11.07
CA ILE A 183 1.50 -12.46 -9.77
C ILE A 183 0.37 -12.94 -8.83
N ALA A 184 -0.85 -12.40 -8.96
CA ALA A 184 -2.00 -12.86 -8.21
C ALA A 184 -2.41 -14.29 -8.58
N LEU A 185 -2.38 -14.62 -9.87
CA LEU A 185 -2.63 -16.00 -10.36
C LEU A 185 -1.53 -16.95 -9.88
N VAL A 186 -0.27 -16.53 -9.97
CA VAL A 186 0.87 -17.31 -9.44
C VAL A 186 0.68 -17.60 -7.96
N ALA A 187 0.25 -16.62 -7.16
CA ALA A 187 0.02 -16.80 -5.73
C ALA A 187 -1.04 -17.89 -5.43
N VAL A 188 -2.15 -17.90 -6.17
CA VAL A 188 -3.21 -18.90 -6.04
C VAL A 188 -2.72 -20.29 -6.49
N ILE A 189 -2.04 -20.37 -7.64
CA ILE A 189 -1.51 -21.64 -8.17
C ILE A 189 -0.47 -22.23 -7.21
N VAL A 190 0.46 -21.42 -6.73
CA VAL A 190 1.51 -21.86 -5.80
C VAL A 190 0.90 -22.36 -4.49
N ALA A 191 -0.05 -21.62 -3.92
CA ALA A 191 -0.66 -21.98 -2.64
C ALA A 191 -1.51 -23.25 -2.75
N PHE A 192 -2.54 -23.24 -3.57
CA PHE A 192 -3.49 -24.37 -3.66
C PHE A 192 -2.96 -25.50 -4.54
N GLY A 193 -2.27 -25.20 -5.63
CA GLY A 193 -1.60 -26.24 -6.43
C GLY A 193 -0.56 -27.00 -5.61
N GLY A 194 0.26 -26.28 -4.85
CA GLY A 194 1.23 -26.88 -3.91
C GLY A 194 0.57 -27.72 -2.83
N ASP A 195 -0.54 -27.24 -2.23
CA ASP A 195 -1.30 -28.02 -1.24
C ASP A 195 -1.87 -29.31 -1.84
N LEU A 196 -2.47 -29.24 -3.03
CA LEU A 196 -3.02 -30.41 -3.73
C LEU A 196 -1.92 -31.42 -4.13
N LEU A 197 -0.75 -30.93 -4.57
CA LEU A 197 0.41 -31.77 -4.89
C LEU A 197 0.92 -32.51 -3.65
N VAL A 198 1.10 -31.81 -2.53
CA VAL A 198 1.58 -32.43 -1.27
C VAL A 198 0.59 -33.49 -0.75
N ARG A 199 -0.70 -33.28 -0.97
CA ARG A 199 -1.76 -34.25 -0.58
C ARG A 199 -1.96 -35.39 -1.59
N GLY A 200 -1.38 -35.28 -2.79
CA GLY A 200 -1.61 -36.24 -3.87
C GLY A 200 -3.02 -36.18 -4.48
N ASP A 201 -3.70 -35.03 -4.36
CA ASP A 201 -5.06 -34.85 -4.90
C ASP A 201 -5.04 -34.41 -6.37
N TRP A 202 -4.57 -35.31 -7.21
CA TRP A 202 -4.46 -35.07 -8.64
C TRP A 202 -5.79 -34.82 -9.34
N GLN A 203 -6.88 -35.43 -8.82
CA GLN A 203 -8.22 -35.26 -9.39
C GLN A 203 -8.70 -33.81 -9.28
N ARG A 204 -8.38 -33.15 -8.17
CA ARG A 204 -8.72 -31.73 -8.01
C ARG A 204 -7.80 -30.82 -8.77
N LEU A 205 -6.53 -31.21 -8.90
CA LEU A 205 -5.54 -30.41 -9.63
C LEU A 205 -5.90 -30.26 -11.12
N PHE A 206 -6.42 -31.33 -11.75
CA PHE A 206 -6.71 -31.37 -13.18
C PHE A 206 -8.21 -31.33 -13.51
N ARG A 207 -9.02 -30.64 -12.72
CA ARG A 207 -10.44 -30.47 -12.99
C ARG A 207 -10.69 -29.59 -14.21
N LYS A 208 -11.65 -30.00 -15.06
CA LYS A 208 -12.04 -29.23 -16.25
C LYS A 208 -12.69 -27.88 -15.90
N GLU A 209 -13.29 -27.76 -14.70
CA GLU A 209 -13.88 -26.52 -14.21
C GLU A 209 -12.88 -25.35 -14.14
N TRP A 210 -11.57 -25.63 -14.01
CA TRP A 210 -10.56 -24.58 -14.07
C TRP A 210 -10.56 -23.79 -15.38
N LEU A 211 -10.94 -24.42 -16.51
CA LEU A 211 -11.10 -23.76 -17.81
C LEU A 211 -12.23 -22.72 -17.76
N LEU A 212 -13.35 -23.05 -17.09
CA LEU A 212 -14.43 -22.09 -16.87
C LEU A 212 -13.96 -20.91 -16.02
N GLY A 213 -13.20 -21.20 -14.96
CA GLY A 213 -12.61 -20.17 -14.10
C GLY A 213 -11.64 -19.26 -14.88
N LEU A 214 -10.78 -19.83 -15.71
CA LEU A 214 -9.92 -19.06 -16.61
C LEU A 214 -10.72 -18.19 -17.58
N GLY A 215 -11.85 -18.72 -18.10
CA GLY A 215 -12.78 -17.96 -18.94
C GLY A 215 -13.34 -16.73 -18.21
N ILE A 216 -13.72 -16.86 -16.92
CA ILE A 216 -14.16 -15.71 -16.09
C ILE A 216 -13.04 -14.68 -15.96
N VAL A 217 -11.81 -15.13 -15.67
CA VAL A 217 -10.67 -14.23 -15.55
C VAL A 217 -10.43 -13.49 -16.86
N LEU A 218 -10.36 -14.18 -18.00
CA LEU A 218 -10.10 -13.57 -19.31
C LEU A 218 -11.22 -12.59 -19.71
N LEU A 219 -12.47 -12.91 -19.40
CA LEU A 219 -13.60 -12.02 -19.64
C LEU A 219 -13.46 -10.70 -18.85
N LEU A 220 -13.05 -10.77 -17.58
CA LEU A 220 -12.88 -9.58 -16.74
C LEU A 220 -11.61 -8.79 -17.07
N LEU A 221 -10.57 -9.45 -17.57
CA LEU A 221 -9.37 -8.78 -18.07
C LEU A 221 -9.58 -8.16 -19.46
N SER A 222 -10.59 -8.60 -20.25
CA SER A 222 -10.73 -8.22 -21.65
C SER A 222 -10.79 -6.71 -21.90
N PRO A 223 -11.43 -5.85 -21.05
CA PRO A 223 -11.40 -4.41 -21.27
C PRO A 223 -9.97 -3.83 -21.19
N MET A 224 -9.19 -4.26 -20.19
CA MET A 224 -7.79 -3.87 -20.07
C MET A 224 -6.94 -4.39 -21.24
N LEU A 225 -7.13 -5.66 -21.63
CA LEU A 225 -6.39 -6.25 -22.72
C LEU A 225 -6.69 -5.55 -24.04
N TYR A 226 -7.95 -5.16 -24.27
CA TYR A 226 -8.33 -4.37 -25.42
C TYR A 226 -7.61 -3.01 -25.42
N GLY A 227 -7.63 -2.26 -24.31
CA GLY A 227 -6.96 -0.97 -24.19
C GLY A 227 -5.45 -1.07 -24.40
N LEU A 228 -4.79 -2.07 -23.78
CA LEU A 228 -3.36 -2.33 -23.96
C LEU A 228 -3.01 -2.67 -25.41
N TYR A 229 -3.84 -3.50 -26.08
CA TYR A 229 -3.61 -3.84 -27.48
C TYR A 229 -3.80 -2.64 -28.40
N HIS A 230 -4.85 -1.86 -28.18
CA HIS A 230 -5.17 -0.69 -29.00
C HIS A 230 -4.09 0.41 -28.85
N GLN A 231 -3.61 0.65 -27.63
CA GLN A 231 -2.64 1.70 -27.34
C GLN A 231 -1.19 1.29 -27.67
N TRP A 232 -0.83 0.00 -27.48
CA TRP A 232 0.56 -0.47 -27.51
C TRP A 232 0.82 -1.67 -28.41
N GLY A 233 -0.22 -2.31 -28.95
CA GLY A 233 -0.13 -3.54 -29.71
C GLY A 233 0.25 -4.75 -28.85
N TRP A 234 0.64 -5.84 -29.51
CA TRP A 234 0.93 -7.11 -28.85
C TRP A 234 2.19 -7.04 -27.97
N GLU A 235 3.31 -6.59 -28.53
CA GLU A 235 4.62 -6.66 -27.85
C GLU A 235 4.72 -5.74 -26.63
N LYS A 236 4.36 -4.47 -26.79
CA LYS A 236 4.47 -3.45 -25.73
C LYS A 236 3.25 -3.36 -24.84
N GLY A 237 2.15 -4.00 -25.19
CA GLY A 237 0.92 -4.05 -24.38
C GLY A 237 0.73 -5.42 -23.74
N ILE A 238 0.30 -6.41 -24.52
CA ILE A 238 -0.12 -7.72 -24.00
C ILE A 238 1.05 -8.51 -23.43
N LYS A 239 2.14 -8.66 -24.22
CA LYS A 239 3.35 -9.37 -23.77
C LYS A 239 4.01 -8.67 -22.58
N TYR A 240 4.02 -7.34 -22.59
CA TYR A 240 4.54 -6.55 -21.49
C TYR A 240 3.79 -6.85 -20.18
N TYR A 241 2.45 -6.87 -20.18
CA TYR A 241 1.64 -7.18 -19.02
C TYR A 241 1.86 -8.61 -18.49
N PHE A 242 1.79 -9.62 -19.38
CA PHE A 242 1.87 -11.01 -18.93
C PHE A 242 3.30 -11.48 -18.64
N TRP A 243 4.29 -10.97 -19.37
CA TRP A 243 5.66 -11.45 -19.29
C TRP A 243 6.61 -10.43 -18.68
N THR A 244 6.84 -9.30 -19.34
CA THR A 244 7.92 -8.35 -18.99
C THR A 244 7.75 -7.75 -17.59
N GLN A 245 6.53 -7.33 -17.25
CA GLN A 245 6.21 -6.79 -15.91
C GLN A 245 6.18 -7.83 -14.81
N SER A 246 6.02 -9.11 -15.13
CA SER A 246 5.87 -10.19 -14.16
C SER A 246 7.13 -11.06 -14.11
N PHE A 247 7.24 -12.00 -15.01
CA PHE A 247 8.37 -12.93 -15.06
C PHE A 247 9.67 -12.26 -15.52
N GLY A 248 9.61 -11.25 -16.40
CA GLY A 248 10.75 -10.49 -16.87
C GLY A 248 11.52 -9.77 -15.76
N ARG A 249 10.87 -9.49 -14.61
CA ARG A 249 11.56 -8.95 -13.43
C ARG A 249 12.41 -9.99 -12.71
N ILE A 250 12.07 -11.27 -12.82
CA ILE A 250 12.84 -12.38 -12.25
C ILE A 250 13.96 -12.76 -13.22
N THR A 251 13.65 -12.86 -14.53
CA THR A 251 14.62 -13.26 -15.57
C THR A 251 15.59 -12.14 -15.97
N GLY A 252 15.30 -10.89 -15.58
CA GLY A 252 16.15 -9.73 -15.89
C GLY A 252 15.88 -9.08 -17.24
N GLU A 253 14.80 -9.46 -17.93
CA GLU A 253 14.37 -8.83 -19.19
C GLU A 253 13.71 -7.45 -18.99
N ASN A 254 13.33 -7.10 -17.75
CA ASN A 254 12.78 -5.79 -17.46
C ASN A 254 13.88 -4.73 -17.39
N VAL A 255 13.56 -3.51 -17.85
CA VAL A 255 14.49 -2.36 -17.80
C VAL A 255 14.76 -1.87 -16.37
N TRP A 256 13.82 -2.08 -15.46
CA TRP A 256 13.96 -1.69 -14.07
C TRP A 256 14.79 -2.71 -13.29
N LYS A 257 15.94 -2.26 -12.80
CA LYS A 257 16.85 -3.04 -11.94
C LYS A 257 17.28 -2.20 -10.76
N ASN A 258 17.50 -2.84 -9.61
CA ASN A 258 18.17 -2.21 -8.48
C ASN A 258 19.09 -3.24 -7.81
N ASP A 259 20.16 -2.75 -7.22
CA ASP A 259 21.22 -3.56 -6.59
C ASP A 259 20.88 -4.00 -5.17
N LEU A 260 19.61 -4.09 -4.83
CA LEU A 260 19.16 -4.53 -3.51
C LEU A 260 19.39 -6.04 -3.35
N GLY A 261 20.15 -6.41 -2.33
CA GLY A 261 20.50 -7.80 -2.05
C GLY A 261 19.27 -8.71 -1.81
N PRO A 262 19.47 -10.05 -1.79
CA PRO A 262 18.37 -11.00 -1.59
C PRO A 262 17.71 -10.89 -0.20
N LEU A 263 18.42 -10.35 0.79
CA LEU A 263 17.92 -10.16 2.16
C LEU A 263 17.05 -8.89 2.32
N PHE A 264 17.00 -8.01 1.33
CA PHE A 264 16.24 -6.75 1.41
C PHE A 264 14.77 -6.97 1.81
N LEU A 265 14.09 -7.97 1.22
CA LEU A 265 12.70 -8.25 1.58
C LEU A 265 12.58 -8.97 2.93
N VAL A 266 13.63 -9.67 3.40
CA VAL A 266 13.68 -10.19 4.77
C VAL A 266 13.73 -9.03 5.75
N GLU A 267 14.64 -8.10 5.57
CA GLU A 267 14.74 -6.87 6.39
C GLU A 267 13.42 -6.10 6.36
N THR A 268 12.83 -5.94 5.18
CA THR A 268 11.52 -5.29 5.03
C THR A 268 10.42 -6.02 5.80
N TYR A 269 10.36 -7.35 5.74
CA TYR A 269 9.39 -8.15 6.47
C TYR A 269 9.55 -7.97 7.98
N LEU A 270 10.80 -7.92 8.47
CA LEU A 270 11.10 -7.79 9.91
C LEU A 270 10.51 -6.52 10.53
N TRP A 271 10.49 -5.40 9.83
CA TRP A 271 9.88 -4.17 10.37
C TRP A 271 8.42 -3.98 9.95
N ALA A 272 8.06 -4.35 8.72
CA ALA A 272 6.72 -4.09 8.18
C ALA A 272 5.65 -5.00 8.81
N TYR A 273 6.00 -6.25 9.15
CA TYR A 273 5.07 -7.18 9.80
C TYR A 273 5.12 -7.11 11.34
N LEU A 274 5.84 -6.12 11.91
CA LEU A 274 5.75 -5.87 13.36
C LEU A 274 4.30 -5.54 13.76
N PRO A 275 3.86 -6.03 14.94
CA PRO A 275 4.60 -6.71 16.00
C PRO A 275 4.62 -8.25 15.87
N TRP A 276 4.11 -8.82 14.79
CA TRP A 276 3.86 -10.26 14.67
C TRP A 276 5.08 -11.09 14.29
N VAL A 277 6.17 -10.46 13.86
CA VAL A 277 7.40 -11.15 13.44
C VAL A 277 7.92 -12.13 14.49
N PRO A 278 8.04 -11.78 15.78
CA PRO A 278 8.52 -12.77 16.77
C PRO A 278 7.62 -13.99 16.87
N LEU A 279 6.29 -13.79 16.80
CA LEU A 279 5.34 -14.90 16.81
C LEU A 279 5.47 -15.75 15.53
N MET A 280 5.73 -15.12 14.38
CA MET A 280 5.96 -15.85 13.13
C MET A 280 7.21 -16.72 13.21
N LEU A 281 8.30 -16.22 13.79
CA LEU A 281 9.51 -17.01 14.03
C LEU A 281 9.24 -18.20 14.97
N MET A 282 8.44 -17.99 16.02
CA MET A 282 8.00 -19.08 16.92
C MET A 282 7.12 -20.10 16.17
N ALA A 283 6.22 -19.66 15.29
CA ALA A 283 5.36 -20.52 14.49
C ALA A 283 6.16 -21.34 13.47
N ILE A 284 7.15 -20.73 12.82
CA ILE A 284 8.08 -21.42 11.91
C ILE A 284 8.88 -22.47 12.69
N TRP A 285 9.45 -22.09 13.83
CA TRP A 285 10.19 -23.01 14.69
C TRP A 285 9.35 -24.20 15.13
N ALA A 286 8.10 -23.96 15.58
CA ALA A 286 7.18 -25.00 15.96
C ALA A 286 6.85 -25.95 14.79
N ALA A 287 6.69 -25.44 13.58
CA ALA A 287 6.46 -26.21 12.38
C ALA A 287 7.65 -27.12 12.03
N ILE A 288 8.87 -26.64 12.19
CA ILE A 288 10.11 -27.43 11.99
C ILE A 288 10.19 -28.57 13.01
N GLN A 289 9.91 -28.28 14.29
CA GLN A 289 9.96 -29.29 15.37
C GLN A 289 8.88 -30.38 15.23
N GLN A 290 7.66 -29.97 14.89
CA GLN A 290 6.52 -30.89 14.75
C GLN A 290 6.45 -31.58 13.39
N LYS A 291 7.36 -31.23 12.46
CA LYS A 291 7.43 -31.73 11.09
C LYS A 291 6.08 -31.58 10.37
N ALA A 292 5.82 -32.44 9.39
CA ALA A 292 4.59 -32.41 8.58
C ALA A 292 3.29 -32.65 9.37
N SER A 293 3.35 -33.15 10.62
CA SER A 293 2.15 -33.44 11.41
C SER A 293 1.32 -32.22 11.75
N PHE A 294 1.96 -31.05 11.93
CA PHE A 294 1.28 -29.77 12.19
C PHE A 294 0.26 -29.41 11.10
N PHE A 295 0.64 -29.52 9.84
CA PHE A 295 -0.19 -29.13 8.71
C PHE A 295 -1.17 -30.22 8.26
N LYS A 296 -0.80 -31.49 8.40
CA LYS A 296 -1.67 -32.64 8.04
C LYS A 296 -2.95 -32.67 8.88
N THR A 297 -2.85 -32.34 10.16
CA THR A 297 -3.97 -32.47 11.10
C THR A 297 -4.87 -31.24 11.16
N LYS A 298 -4.41 -30.04 10.73
CA LYS A 298 -5.08 -28.78 11.05
C LYS A 298 -5.43 -27.87 9.86
N GLY A 299 -5.30 -28.29 8.60
CA GLY A 299 -5.92 -27.48 7.57
C GLY A 299 -5.07 -27.04 6.41
N GLY A 300 -4.10 -27.84 6.02
CA GLY A 300 -3.53 -27.69 4.71
C GLY A 300 -2.25 -26.90 4.61
N TRP A 301 -1.59 -27.16 3.53
CA TRP A 301 -0.29 -26.62 3.21
C TRP A 301 -0.35 -25.30 2.44
N ALA A 302 -1.56 -24.87 2.00
CA ALA A 302 -1.69 -23.69 1.12
C ALA A 302 -1.04 -22.43 1.70
N ALA A 303 -1.24 -22.15 2.99
CA ALA A 303 -0.67 -20.95 3.60
C ALA A 303 0.86 -21.02 3.76
N PRO A 304 1.47 -22.08 4.32
CA PRO A 304 2.93 -22.16 4.42
C PRO A 304 3.63 -22.24 3.06
N ILE A 305 3.07 -22.99 2.10
CA ILE A 305 3.64 -23.05 0.74
C ILE A 305 3.56 -21.69 0.06
N GLY A 306 2.38 -21.05 0.09
CA GLY A 306 2.20 -19.70 -0.46
C GLY A 306 3.15 -18.70 0.18
N PHE A 307 3.28 -18.70 1.51
CA PHE A 307 4.22 -17.83 2.22
C PHE A 307 5.66 -18.03 1.75
N VAL A 308 6.17 -19.27 1.85
CA VAL A 308 7.59 -19.55 1.58
C VAL A 308 7.94 -19.32 0.11
N LEU A 309 7.18 -19.88 -0.82
CA LEU A 309 7.53 -19.81 -2.24
C LEU A 309 7.36 -18.41 -2.82
N LEU A 310 6.33 -17.67 -2.42
CA LEU A 310 6.20 -16.26 -2.85
C LEU A 310 7.27 -15.37 -2.22
N PHE A 311 7.59 -15.60 -0.95
CA PHE A 311 8.66 -14.86 -0.28
C PHE A 311 10.00 -15.05 -1.00
N VAL A 312 10.35 -16.29 -1.32
CA VAL A 312 11.58 -16.63 -2.08
C VAL A 312 11.51 -15.99 -3.48
N ALA A 313 10.41 -16.18 -4.21
CA ALA A 313 10.26 -15.65 -5.57
C ALA A 313 10.41 -14.12 -5.60
N MET A 314 9.82 -13.39 -4.64
CA MET A 314 9.97 -11.94 -4.55
C MET A 314 11.39 -11.53 -4.15
N SER A 315 12.05 -12.28 -3.26
CA SER A 315 13.41 -12.00 -2.81
C SER A 315 14.47 -12.23 -3.90
N THR A 316 14.20 -13.08 -4.87
CA THR A 316 15.08 -13.34 -6.03
C THR A 316 14.85 -12.38 -7.20
N SER A 317 13.80 -11.55 -7.18
CA SER A 317 13.56 -10.55 -8.22
C SER A 317 14.73 -9.57 -8.37
N GLN A 318 15.03 -9.14 -9.58
CA GLN A 318 16.10 -8.17 -9.87
C GLN A 318 15.69 -6.72 -9.58
N TYR A 319 14.39 -6.46 -9.45
CA TYR A 319 13.86 -5.18 -8.99
C TYR A 319 12.97 -5.38 -7.77
N LYS A 320 13.33 -4.77 -6.65
CA LYS A 320 12.66 -4.93 -5.37
C LYS A 320 12.23 -3.58 -4.81
N LEU A 321 11.01 -3.54 -4.30
CA LEU A 321 10.50 -2.41 -3.52
C LEU A 321 9.91 -2.94 -2.20
N PRO A 322 9.91 -2.15 -1.12
CA PRO A 322 9.47 -2.64 0.19
C PRO A 322 8.07 -3.25 0.17
N HIS A 323 7.13 -2.65 -0.55
CA HIS A 323 5.75 -3.09 -0.61
C HIS A 323 5.52 -4.42 -1.37
N TYR A 324 6.53 -4.97 -2.07
CA TYR A 324 6.39 -6.27 -2.75
C TYR A 324 6.18 -7.43 -1.77
N ILE A 325 6.59 -7.25 -0.51
CA ILE A 325 6.40 -8.28 0.53
C ILE A 325 4.93 -8.43 0.97
N TYR A 326 4.06 -7.45 0.68
CA TYR A 326 2.69 -7.44 1.19
C TYR A 326 1.84 -8.62 0.67
N ILE A 327 2.18 -9.17 -0.49
CA ILE A 327 1.48 -10.34 -1.06
C ILE A 327 1.54 -11.59 -0.15
N VAL A 328 2.55 -11.69 0.74
CA VAL A 328 2.68 -12.84 1.64
C VAL A 328 1.86 -12.71 2.93
N TRP A 329 1.31 -11.53 3.24
CA TRP A 329 0.60 -11.29 4.50
C TRP A 329 -0.64 -12.15 4.74
N PRO A 330 -1.51 -12.41 3.75
CA PRO A 330 -2.63 -13.32 3.95
C PRO A 330 -2.17 -14.70 4.42
N PHE A 331 -1.11 -15.20 3.82
CA PHE A 331 -0.53 -16.51 4.15
C PHE A 331 0.13 -16.52 5.52
N ALA A 332 0.89 -15.47 5.87
CA ALA A 332 1.49 -15.32 7.20
C ALA A 332 0.41 -15.28 8.29
N ALA A 333 -0.65 -14.52 8.09
CA ALA A 333 -1.73 -14.40 9.06
C ALA A 333 -2.48 -15.73 9.28
N ILE A 334 -2.70 -16.51 8.21
CA ILE A 334 -3.32 -17.84 8.30
C ILE A 334 -2.41 -18.82 9.04
N TRP A 335 -1.12 -18.85 8.72
CA TRP A 335 -0.14 -19.71 9.41
C TRP A 335 -0.08 -19.36 10.90
N LEU A 336 0.06 -18.08 11.24
CA LEU A 336 0.03 -17.61 12.62
C LEU A 336 -1.25 -17.97 13.35
N ALA A 337 -2.41 -17.82 12.73
CA ALA A 337 -3.68 -18.15 13.33
C ALA A 337 -3.79 -19.65 13.64
N GLY A 338 -3.31 -20.50 12.73
CA GLY A 338 -3.25 -21.94 12.91
C GLY A 338 -2.33 -22.35 14.07
N TRP A 339 -1.16 -21.72 14.17
CA TRP A 339 -0.25 -21.92 15.30
C TRP A 339 -0.84 -21.42 16.62
N TYR A 340 -1.41 -20.20 16.61
CA TYR A 340 -1.95 -19.54 17.79
C TYR A 340 -3.05 -20.36 18.47
N VAL A 341 -4.00 -20.93 17.72
CA VAL A 341 -5.10 -21.72 18.31
C VAL A 341 -4.63 -23.05 18.92
N GLN A 342 -3.43 -23.51 18.58
CA GLN A 342 -2.81 -24.71 19.14
C GLN A 342 -1.93 -24.42 20.36
N LEU A 343 -1.65 -23.12 20.60
CA LEU A 343 -0.74 -22.73 21.66
C LEU A 343 -1.38 -22.96 23.04
N SER A 344 -0.89 -23.96 23.76
CA SER A 344 -1.39 -24.32 25.09
C SER A 344 -0.98 -23.32 26.16
N ARG A 345 0.21 -22.73 26.05
CA ARG A 345 0.76 -21.72 26.98
C ARG A 345 1.07 -20.44 26.23
N LYS A 346 0.35 -19.36 26.55
CA LYS A 346 0.47 -18.06 25.88
C LYS A 346 1.44 -17.10 26.57
N ASN A 347 1.97 -17.44 27.73
CA ASN A 347 2.76 -16.51 28.58
C ASN A 347 3.99 -15.95 27.83
N VAL A 348 4.73 -16.77 27.10
CA VAL A 348 5.90 -16.31 26.34
C VAL A 348 5.46 -15.34 25.25
N ALA A 349 4.43 -15.67 24.47
CA ALA A 349 3.89 -14.80 23.45
C ALA A 349 3.39 -13.45 24.02
N GLN A 350 2.71 -13.50 25.18
CA GLN A 350 2.26 -12.28 25.89
C GLN A 350 3.43 -11.40 26.30
N THR A 351 4.49 -11.98 26.90
CA THR A 351 5.67 -11.22 27.33
C THR A 351 6.38 -10.60 26.13
N VAL A 352 6.57 -11.37 25.05
CA VAL A 352 7.19 -10.87 23.82
C VAL A 352 6.39 -9.71 23.24
N LEU A 353 5.08 -9.84 23.10
CA LEU A 353 4.24 -8.77 22.56
C LEU A 353 4.14 -7.56 23.51
N ALA A 354 4.23 -7.75 24.82
CA ALA A 354 4.30 -6.65 25.76
C ALA A 354 5.58 -5.82 25.56
N VAL A 355 6.73 -6.47 25.36
CA VAL A 355 7.99 -5.78 25.03
C VAL A 355 7.85 -5.00 23.73
N PHE A 356 7.30 -5.61 22.67
CA PHE A 356 7.07 -4.91 21.41
C PHE A 356 6.05 -3.77 21.53
N SER A 357 5.05 -3.91 22.40
CA SER A 357 4.12 -2.81 22.72
C SER A 357 4.87 -1.61 23.32
N LEU A 358 5.79 -1.85 24.25
CA LEU A 358 6.61 -0.79 24.85
C LEU A 358 7.51 -0.13 23.81
N VAL A 359 8.12 -0.91 22.91
CA VAL A 359 8.92 -0.37 21.80
C VAL A 359 8.07 0.51 20.89
N LEU A 360 6.87 0.07 20.49
CA LEU A 360 5.96 0.84 19.67
C LEU A 360 5.49 2.13 20.37
N PHE A 361 5.21 2.08 21.67
CA PHE A 361 4.90 3.29 22.47
C PHE A 361 6.09 4.25 22.51
N SER A 362 7.30 3.74 22.65
CA SER A 362 8.53 4.56 22.66
C SER A 362 8.75 5.22 21.29
N VAL A 363 8.59 4.47 20.19
CA VAL A 363 8.68 5.02 18.82
C VAL A 363 7.61 6.08 18.59
N ALA A 364 6.35 5.82 18.98
CA ALA A 364 5.28 6.81 18.87
C ALA A 364 5.57 8.07 19.71
N GLY A 365 6.08 7.92 20.92
CA GLY A 365 6.53 9.03 21.76
C GLY A 365 7.65 9.85 21.13
N LEU A 366 8.65 9.19 20.54
CA LEU A 366 9.74 9.85 19.80
C LEU A 366 9.20 10.63 18.59
N LEU A 367 8.33 10.01 17.79
CA LEU A 367 7.68 10.67 16.65
C LEU A 367 6.86 11.89 17.10
N LEU A 368 6.11 11.75 18.18
CA LEU A 368 5.19 12.77 18.66
C LEU A 368 5.94 13.97 19.28
N PHE A 369 6.78 13.73 20.27
CA PHE A 369 7.37 14.81 21.08
C PHE A 369 8.68 15.34 20.51
N TYR A 370 9.55 14.50 19.99
CA TYR A 370 10.84 14.94 19.48
C TYR A 370 10.77 15.34 18.00
N ILE A 371 10.28 14.46 17.14
CA ILE A 371 10.35 14.69 15.69
C ILE A 371 9.27 15.68 15.24
N SER A 372 8.02 15.49 15.68
CA SER A 372 6.88 16.35 15.28
C SER A 372 6.66 17.56 16.19
N GLN A 373 7.37 17.62 17.33
CA GLN A 373 7.28 18.72 18.30
C GLN A 373 5.82 19.05 18.73
N ALA A 374 5.02 17.99 18.94
CA ALA A 374 3.62 18.13 19.33
C ALA A 374 3.45 18.88 20.65
N ASN A 375 2.30 19.54 20.83
CA ASN A 375 1.95 20.15 22.10
C ASN A 375 2.00 19.12 23.24
N ILE A 376 2.77 19.40 24.29
CA ILE A 376 3.07 18.45 25.37
C ILE A 376 1.80 18.02 26.14
N TRP A 377 0.83 18.91 26.28
CA TRP A 377 -0.40 18.60 27.01
C TRP A 377 -1.31 17.67 26.22
N LEU A 378 -1.54 17.98 24.94
CA LEU A 378 -2.39 17.16 24.07
C LEU A 378 -1.73 15.81 23.79
N GLY A 379 -0.45 15.81 23.42
CA GLY A 379 0.31 14.59 23.20
C GLY A 379 0.45 13.74 24.46
N GLY A 380 0.67 14.38 25.63
CA GLY A 380 0.75 13.71 26.92
C GLY A 380 -0.59 13.07 27.32
N LEU A 381 -1.70 13.76 27.13
CA LEU A 381 -3.04 13.21 27.37
C LEU A 381 -3.32 11.99 26.48
N LEU A 382 -3.02 12.07 25.18
CA LEU A 382 -3.19 10.95 24.26
C LEU A 382 -2.33 9.75 24.69
N THR A 383 -1.04 9.99 25.00
CA THR A 383 -0.11 8.95 25.46
C THR A 383 -0.62 8.28 26.72
N LEU A 384 -1.10 9.07 27.69
CA LEU A 384 -1.68 8.57 28.94
C LEU A 384 -2.92 7.71 28.68
N LEU A 385 -3.86 8.18 27.86
CA LEU A 385 -5.09 7.45 27.55
C LEU A 385 -4.79 6.11 26.86
N MET A 386 -3.93 6.11 25.85
CA MET A 386 -3.55 4.88 25.14
C MET A 386 -2.75 3.93 26.06
N GLY A 387 -1.88 4.48 26.92
CA GLY A 387 -1.13 3.71 27.91
C GLY A 387 -2.06 3.06 28.97
N LEU A 388 -3.05 3.79 29.47
CA LEU A 388 -4.05 3.25 30.42
C LEU A 388 -4.90 2.15 29.79
N LEU A 389 -5.30 2.30 28.52
CA LEU A 389 -6.00 1.24 27.78
C LEU A 389 -5.14 0.00 27.60
N ALA A 390 -3.88 0.17 27.20
CA ALA A 390 -2.93 -0.95 27.07
C ALA A 390 -2.70 -1.64 28.41
N TRP A 391 -2.50 -0.89 29.47
CA TRP A 391 -2.31 -1.41 30.83
C TRP A 391 -3.54 -2.15 31.35
N ARG A 392 -4.77 -1.65 31.11
CA ARG A 392 -6.03 -2.33 31.44
C ARG A 392 -6.09 -3.72 30.81
N TYR A 393 -5.73 -3.85 29.53
CA TYR A 393 -5.70 -5.15 28.85
C TYR A 393 -4.57 -6.05 29.36
N TRP A 394 -3.41 -5.49 29.69
CA TRP A 394 -2.31 -6.24 30.29
C TRP A 394 -2.68 -6.85 31.64
N LYS A 395 -3.50 -6.16 32.43
CA LYS A 395 -4.01 -6.66 33.71
C LYS A 395 -5.19 -7.64 33.59
N SER A 396 -5.67 -7.91 32.38
CA SER A 396 -6.76 -8.86 32.16
C SER A 396 -6.34 -10.29 32.54
N GLU A 397 -7.24 -11.03 33.16
CA GLU A 397 -7.08 -12.47 33.39
C GLU A 397 -7.28 -13.29 32.10
N ASP A 398 -7.99 -12.73 31.09
CA ASP A 398 -8.19 -13.38 29.80
C ASP A 398 -6.90 -13.32 28.98
N ALA A 399 -6.38 -14.52 28.65
CA ALA A 399 -5.11 -14.66 27.97
C ALA A 399 -5.08 -14.03 26.57
N ASP A 400 -6.21 -13.96 25.87
CA ASP A 400 -6.33 -13.38 24.54
C ASP A 400 -6.37 -11.85 24.62
N LEU A 401 -7.11 -11.30 25.57
CA LEU A 401 -7.12 -9.87 25.84
C LEU A 401 -5.75 -9.36 26.27
N LYS A 402 -5.06 -10.13 27.12
CA LYS A 402 -3.69 -9.81 27.56
C LYS A 402 -2.68 -9.86 26.44
N LEU A 403 -2.90 -10.74 25.43
CA LEU A 403 -2.02 -10.88 24.29
C LEU A 403 -2.26 -9.77 23.23
N PHE A 404 -3.51 -9.60 22.80
CA PHE A 404 -3.84 -8.71 21.68
C PHE A 404 -4.09 -7.25 22.11
N GLY A 405 -4.59 -7.02 23.31
CA GLY A 405 -5.00 -5.70 23.77
C GLY A 405 -3.86 -4.67 23.78
N PRO A 406 -2.78 -4.90 24.54
CA PRO A 406 -1.67 -3.93 24.63
C PRO A 406 -1.04 -3.60 23.30
N VAL A 407 -0.79 -4.60 22.48
CA VAL A 407 -0.14 -4.43 21.18
C VAL A 407 -1.03 -3.73 20.16
N SER A 408 -2.33 -3.98 20.19
CA SER A 408 -3.28 -3.24 19.35
C SER A 408 -3.38 -1.78 19.76
N MET A 409 -3.38 -1.48 21.07
CA MET A 409 -3.37 -0.08 21.55
C MET A 409 -2.08 0.62 21.13
N ALA A 410 -0.94 -0.04 21.22
CA ALA A 410 0.35 0.51 20.78
C ALA A 410 0.35 0.85 19.29
N LEU A 411 -0.12 -0.07 18.43
CA LEU A 411 -0.22 0.17 16.99
C LEU A 411 -1.20 1.29 16.63
N LEU A 412 -2.36 1.33 17.28
CA LEU A 412 -3.32 2.41 17.08
C LEU A 412 -2.75 3.75 17.55
N PHE A 413 -1.98 3.76 18.62
CA PHE A 413 -1.27 4.96 19.07
C PHE A 413 -0.25 5.42 18.02
N VAL A 414 0.58 4.50 17.47
CA VAL A 414 1.46 4.82 16.32
C VAL A 414 0.64 5.41 15.17
N GLY A 415 -0.48 4.79 14.81
CA GLY A 415 -1.35 5.26 13.72
C GLY A 415 -1.92 6.66 13.95
N LEU A 416 -2.36 6.96 15.18
CA LEU A 416 -2.82 8.30 15.54
C LEU A 416 -1.68 9.32 15.44
N VAL A 417 -0.51 9.00 16.00
CA VAL A 417 0.66 9.90 15.97
C VAL A 417 1.10 10.15 14.53
N VAL A 418 1.18 9.10 13.73
CA VAL A 418 1.62 9.22 12.33
C VAL A 418 0.65 10.09 11.53
N ASN A 419 -0.67 9.91 11.69
CA ASN A 419 -1.66 10.60 10.87
C ASN A 419 -1.96 12.04 11.31
N PHE A 420 -1.91 12.31 12.61
CA PHE A 420 -2.25 13.65 13.12
C PHE A 420 -1.05 14.57 13.32
N TRP A 421 0.18 14.02 13.41
CA TRP A 421 1.37 14.83 13.68
C TRP A 421 2.50 14.58 12.70
N PHE A 422 2.92 13.32 12.53
CA PHE A 422 4.13 13.04 11.75
C PHE A 422 3.94 13.31 10.25
N TYR A 423 2.89 12.77 9.62
CA TYR A 423 2.65 13.02 8.19
C TYR A 423 2.29 14.47 7.88
N PRO A 424 1.45 15.18 8.64
CA PRO A 424 1.25 16.61 8.42
C PRO A 424 2.56 17.42 8.51
N MET A 425 3.44 17.08 9.48
CA MET A 425 4.75 17.71 9.60
C MET A 425 5.68 17.34 8.44
N LEU A 426 5.68 16.09 7.98
CA LEU A 426 6.53 15.61 6.89
C LEU A 426 6.10 16.18 5.54
N LEU A 427 4.80 16.10 5.23
CA LEU A 427 4.29 16.38 3.88
C LEU A 427 4.20 17.87 3.55
N GLN A 428 4.29 18.77 4.53
CA GLN A 428 4.50 20.19 4.25
C GLN A 428 5.81 20.47 3.49
N TYR A 429 6.76 19.51 3.49
CA TYR A 429 8.00 19.58 2.75
C TYR A 429 7.94 18.88 1.38
N GLN A 430 6.79 18.35 0.99
CA GLN A 430 6.54 17.89 -0.38
C GLN A 430 6.13 19.09 -1.23
N ALA A 431 7.13 19.83 -1.75
CA ALA A 431 6.91 21.10 -2.42
C ALA A 431 5.95 21.02 -3.61
N SER A 432 5.88 19.87 -4.32
CA SER A 432 4.93 19.64 -5.41
C SER A 432 3.46 19.67 -4.93
N SER A 433 3.15 19.13 -3.75
CA SER A 433 1.81 19.20 -3.16
C SER A 433 1.44 20.61 -2.75
N GLU A 434 2.32 21.28 -2.02
CA GLU A 434 2.08 22.65 -1.55
C GLU A 434 2.01 23.65 -2.72
N GLY A 435 2.87 23.46 -3.72
CA GLY A 435 2.82 24.24 -4.96
C GLY A 435 1.52 24.04 -5.73
N GLY A 436 1.05 22.77 -5.84
CA GLY A 436 -0.23 22.47 -6.48
C GLY A 436 -1.43 23.11 -5.77
N LYS A 437 -1.48 23.05 -4.44
CA LYS A 437 -2.51 23.71 -3.62
C LYS A 437 -2.48 25.23 -3.80
N TRP A 438 -1.29 25.81 -3.80
CA TRP A 438 -1.12 27.25 -4.03
C TRP A 438 -1.61 27.67 -5.42
N LEU A 439 -1.24 26.91 -6.48
CA LEU A 439 -1.69 27.16 -7.85
C LEU A 439 -3.21 27.08 -7.97
N GLN A 440 -3.84 26.06 -7.37
CA GLN A 440 -5.29 25.92 -7.36
C GLN A 440 -6.00 27.15 -6.76
N GLN A 441 -5.44 27.71 -5.68
CA GLN A 441 -6.04 28.83 -4.97
C GLN A 441 -5.83 30.18 -5.68
N ASN A 442 -4.69 30.34 -6.39
CA ASN A 442 -4.24 31.64 -6.86
C ASN A 442 -4.21 31.80 -8.39
N VAL A 443 -4.29 30.69 -9.16
CA VAL A 443 -3.95 30.69 -10.61
C VAL A 443 -5.06 30.03 -11.45
N SER A 444 -6.32 30.13 -11.02
CA SER A 444 -7.43 29.54 -11.77
C SER A 444 -7.53 30.09 -13.20
N GLY A 445 -7.48 29.19 -14.20
CA GLY A 445 -7.66 29.53 -15.62
C GLY A 445 -6.46 30.23 -16.30
N GLN A 446 -5.31 30.30 -15.66
CA GLN A 446 -4.09 30.90 -16.24
C GLN A 446 -3.10 29.83 -16.68
N TYR A 447 -2.17 30.20 -17.58
CA TYR A 447 -1.12 29.30 -18.02
C TYR A 447 -0.14 29.01 -16.88
N CYS A 448 0.08 27.71 -16.61
CA CYS A 448 1.02 27.24 -15.63
C CYS A 448 1.88 26.12 -16.22
N TYR A 449 3.17 26.19 -15.98
CA TYR A 449 4.16 25.22 -16.46
C TYR A 449 5.07 24.80 -15.33
N TYR A 450 5.67 23.63 -15.50
CA TYR A 450 6.80 23.16 -14.71
C TYR A 450 8.08 23.32 -15.54
N PHE A 451 9.13 23.83 -14.93
CA PHE A 451 10.45 23.92 -15.55
C PHE A 451 11.54 23.50 -14.57
N ASP A 452 12.36 22.54 -14.97
CA ASP A 452 13.54 22.12 -14.22
C ASP A 452 14.61 21.55 -15.16
N LEU A 453 15.87 21.67 -14.77
CA LEU A 453 17.01 21.07 -15.44
C LEU A 453 17.22 19.60 -15.02
N LYS A 454 16.65 19.21 -13.90
CA LYS A 454 16.66 17.84 -13.38
C LYS A 454 15.24 17.29 -13.46
N ASP A 455 15.07 16.20 -14.18
CA ASP A 455 13.78 15.51 -14.29
C ASP A 455 13.33 15.02 -12.90
N GLN A 456 12.48 15.76 -12.23
CA GLN A 456 11.91 15.42 -10.93
C GLN A 456 10.42 15.09 -11.08
N SER A 457 9.96 14.11 -10.30
CA SER A 457 8.55 13.75 -10.27
C SER A 457 7.69 14.89 -9.70
N THR A 458 6.63 15.25 -10.42
CA THR A 458 5.70 16.34 -10.10
C THR A 458 4.23 15.90 -10.13
N HIS A 459 3.96 14.62 -9.95
CA HIS A 459 2.60 14.08 -10.02
C HIS A 459 1.65 14.72 -8.99
N ALA A 460 2.14 15.01 -7.79
CA ALA A 460 1.37 15.70 -6.77
C ALA A 460 1.02 17.14 -7.19
N LEU A 461 1.89 17.82 -7.95
CA LEU A 461 1.61 19.14 -8.50
C LEU A 461 0.36 19.12 -9.40
N HIS A 462 0.26 18.14 -10.31
CA HIS A 462 -0.90 17.94 -11.18
C HIS A 462 -2.18 17.63 -10.38
N PHE A 463 -2.07 16.74 -9.41
CA PHE A 463 -3.22 16.31 -8.61
C PHE A 463 -3.80 17.47 -7.79
N TYR A 464 -2.95 18.22 -7.07
CA TYR A 464 -3.42 19.30 -6.18
C TYR A 464 -3.73 20.59 -6.89
N SER A 465 -3.10 20.89 -8.03
CA SER A 465 -3.47 22.07 -8.84
C SER A 465 -4.79 21.86 -9.59
N LYS A 466 -5.32 20.63 -9.61
CA LYS A 466 -6.50 20.22 -10.38
C LYS A 466 -6.42 20.54 -11.87
N GLN A 467 -5.22 20.62 -12.40
CA GLN A 467 -4.93 20.83 -13.81
C GLN A 467 -3.64 20.12 -14.20
N VAL A 468 -3.47 19.88 -15.48
CA VAL A 468 -2.17 19.44 -16.02
C VAL A 468 -1.24 20.64 -16.01
N VAL A 469 -0.04 20.46 -15.44
CA VAL A 469 1.03 21.46 -15.43
C VAL A 469 2.14 20.94 -16.33
N PRO A 470 2.14 21.30 -17.66
CA PRO A 470 3.08 20.73 -18.60
C PRO A 470 4.51 21.13 -18.27
N MET A 471 5.46 20.21 -18.51
CA MET A 471 6.88 20.50 -18.40
C MET A 471 7.37 21.24 -19.62
N LEU A 472 8.10 22.31 -19.41
CA LEU A 472 8.86 23.00 -20.44
C LEU A 472 10.21 22.31 -20.63
N SER A 473 10.47 21.84 -21.84
CA SER A 473 11.80 21.31 -22.19
C SER A 473 12.81 22.43 -22.44
N ASN A 474 12.34 23.61 -22.82
CA ASN A 474 13.13 24.83 -23.07
C ASN A 474 12.30 26.06 -22.73
N LEU A 475 12.94 27.11 -22.26
CA LEU A 475 12.31 28.41 -21.97
C LEU A 475 11.74 29.11 -23.21
N ASP A 476 12.25 28.81 -24.41
CA ASP A 476 11.72 29.34 -25.68
C ASP A 476 10.28 28.89 -25.98
N GLN A 477 9.79 27.88 -25.30
CA GLN A 477 8.40 27.37 -25.40
C GLN A 477 7.40 28.24 -24.60
N LEU A 478 7.89 29.21 -23.82
CA LEU A 478 7.02 30.10 -23.06
C LEU A 478 6.21 31.01 -23.98
N PRO A 479 4.91 31.19 -23.70
CA PRO A 479 4.10 32.16 -24.44
C PRO A 479 4.66 33.59 -24.28
N THR A 480 5.09 34.20 -25.37
CA THR A 480 5.73 35.52 -25.39
C THR A 480 4.78 36.71 -25.12
N ASN A 481 3.45 36.47 -25.15
CA ASN A 481 2.43 37.51 -25.08
C ASN A 481 1.48 37.38 -23.88
N LYS A 482 1.78 36.45 -22.92
CA LYS A 482 0.91 36.19 -21.76
C LYS A 482 1.72 36.07 -20.49
N ARG A 483 1.15 36.51 -19.39
CA ARG A 483 1.66 36.24 -18.06
C ARG A 483 1.53 34.76 -17.78
N THR A 484 2.61 34.14 -17.34
CA THR A 484 2.70 32.68 -17.18
C THR A 484 3.27 32.36 -15.81
N TYR A 485 2.65 31.43 -15.11
CA TYR A 485 3.20 30.90 -13.87
C TYR A 485 4.12 29.70 -14.15
N ILE A 486 5.25 29.66 -13.46
CA ILE A 486 6.21 28.58 -13.56
C ILE A 486 6.48 28.04 -12.16
N TYR A 487 6.20 26.74 -11.97
CA TYR A 487 6.74 26.00 -10.83
C TYR A 487 8.14 25.50 -11.20
N THR A 488 9.13 25.74 -10.33
CA THR A 488 10.52 25.40 -10.66
C THR A 488 11.34 25.08 -9.39
N THR A 489 12.47 24.40 -9.59
CA THR A 489 13.49 24.17 -8.56
C THR A 489 14.48 25.33 -8.49
N HIS A 490 15.45 25.24 -7.57
CA HIS A 490 16.52 26.24 -7.48
C HIS A 490 17.34 26.31 -8.78
N SER A 491 17.69 25.15 -9.35
CA SER A 491 18.45 25.10 -10.62
C SER A 491 17.67 25.67 -11.80
N GLY A 492 16.35 25.45 -11.84
CA GLY A 492 15.50 26.04 -12.87
C GLY A 492 15.32 27.55 -12.69
N LEU A 493 15.27 28.06 -11.44
CA LEU A 493 15.26 29.51 -11.18
C LEU A 493 16.56 30.17 -11.68
N GLU A 494 17.72 29.58 -11.41
CA GLU A 494 19.00 30.11 -11.92
C GLU A 494 19.02 30.17 -13.46
N ALA A 495 18.51 29.14 -14.13
CA ALA A 495 18.40 29.14 -15.59
C ALA A 495 17.47 30.22 -16.12
N ILE A 496 16.31 30.47 -15.47
CA ILE A 496 15.39 31.53 -15.80
C ILE A 496 16.04 32.91 -15.61
N GLN A 497 16.80 33.11 -14.53
CA GLN A 497 17.55 34.33 -14.27
C GLN A 497 18.63 34.58 -15.34
N ALA A 498 19.36 33.54 -15.70
CA ALA A 498 20.39 33.60 -16.73
C ALA A 498 19.83 33.90 -18.13
N SER A 499 18.58 33.53 -18.43
CA SER A 499 17.92 33.83 -19.70
C SER A 499 17.49 35.30 -19.85
N GLY A 500 17.53 36.10 -18.78
CA GLY A 500 17.10 37.49 -18.79
C GLY A 500 15.57 37.70 -18.79
N LEU A 501 14.79 36.64 -18.62
CA LEU A 501 13.33 36.72 -18.54
C LEU A 501 12.89 37.54 -17.32
N ASN A 502 11.96 38.45 -17.53
CA ASN A 502 11.38 39.23 -16.43
C ASN A 502 10.48 38.33 -15.57
N HIS A 503 10.88 38.10 -14.34
CA HIS A 503 10.20 37.21 -13.44
C HIS A 503 10.03 37.81 -12.04
N ASN A 504 9.01 37.34 -11.34
CA ASN A 504 8.73 37.72 -9.95
C ASN A 504 8.42 36.44 -9.14
N ILE A 505 9.15 36.24 -8.06
CA ILE A 505 8.89 35.12 -7.14
C ILE A 505 7.58 35.40 -6.41
N ARG A 506 6.61 34.49 -6.55
CA ARG A 506 5.31 34.57 -5.88
C ARG A 506 5.29 33.74 -4.62
N GLN A 507 5.97 32.60 -4.63
CA GLN A 507 6.03 31.68 -3.49
C GLN A 507 7.37 30.98 -3.46
N GLU A 508 7.98 30.88 -2.27
CA GLU A 508 9.06 29.93 -1.96
C GLU A 508 8.49 28.75 -1.19
N LEU A 509 8.90 27.54 -1.56
CA LEU A 509 8.42 26.28 -1.00
C LEU A 509 9.62 25.46 -0.51
N PRO A 510 9.70 25.13 0.78
CA PRO A 510 10.73 24.21 1.26
C PRO A 510 10.45 22.80 0.72
N SER A 511 11.47 22.13 0.23
CA SER A 511 11.38 20.81 -0.39
C SER A 511 12.26 19.81 0.28
N PHE A 512 11.75 18.59 0.47
CA PHE A 512 12.49 17.42 0.92
C PHE A 512 11.95 16.16 0.26
N LYS A 513 12.84 15.20 -0.06
CA LYS A 513 12.42 13.91 -0.63
C LYS A 513 11.78 13.02 0.44
N VAL A 514 10.48 13.23 0.70
CA VAL A 514 9.72 12.62 1.82
C VAL A 514 9.74 11.09 1.85
N THR A 515 10.05 10.44 0.73
CA THR A 515 10.19 8.97 0.64
C THR A 515 11.57 8.45 1.05
N HIS A 516 12.53 9.32 1.32
CA HIS A 516 13.90 8.98 1.75
C HIS A 516 14.28 9.74 3.01
N LEU A 517 13.66 9.35 4.14
CA LEU A 517 13.93 9.98 5.43
C LEU A 517 15.39 9.80 5.83
N SER A 518 16.02 10.90 6.27
CA SER A 518 17.38 10.91 6.80
C SER A 518 17.41 11.34 8.26
N GLY A 519 18.43 10.90 9.00
CA GLY A 519 18.61 11.30 10.40
C GLY A 519 18.66 12.82 10.60
N PRO A 520 19.44 13.58 9.78
CA PRO A 520 19.46 15.04 9.86
C PRO A 520 18.09 15.70 9.63
N PHE A 521 17.26 15.18 8.72
CA PHE A 521 15.90 15.70 8.53
C PHE A 521 14.97 15.39 9.72
N LEU A 522 15.06 14.20 10.28
CA LEU A 522 14.25 13.82 11.44
C LEU A 522 14.61 14.60 12.70
N ASN A 523 15.85 15.08 12.82
CA ASN A 523 16.27 15.93 13.90
C ASN A 523 15.81 17.40 13.66
N PRO A 524 14.95 17.96 14.53
CA PRO A 524 14.44 19.32 14.36
C PRO A 524 15.52 20.41 14.31
N ALA A 525 16.68 20.18 14.97
CA ALA A 525 17.77 21.15 15.02
C ALA A 525 18.49 21.29 13.66
N THR A 526 18.62 20.20 12.90
CA THR A 526 19.34 20.16 11.61
C THR A 526 18.41 20.09 10.40
N ARG A 527 17.10 19.92 10.61
CA ARG A 527 16.11 19.76 9.53
C ARG A 527 16.21 20.85 8.47
N LYS A 528 16.32 22.11 8.86
CA LYS A 528 16.37 23.24 7.94
C LYS A 528 17.54 23.16 6.96
N GLU A 529 18.65 22.58 7.38
CA GLU A 529 19.87 22.45 6.56
C GLU A 529 19.75 21.39 5.47
N THR A 530 18.74 20.50 5.57
CA THR A 530 18.49 19.43 4.60
C THR A 530 17.47 19.81 3.53
N LEU A 531 16.88 21.00 3.63
CA LEU A 531 15.80 21.43 2.74
C LEU A 531 16.36 22.09 1.48
N GLU A 532 15.84 21.65 0.34
CA GLU A 532 15.94 22.36 -0.93
C GLU A 532 14.83 23.41 -1.04
N LYS A 533 14.93 24.31 -2.02
CA LYS A 533 13.90 25.30 -2.29
C LYS A 533 13.32 25.12 -3.68
N HIS A 534 12.00 25.10 -3.76
CA HIS A 534 11.26 25.22 -5.00
C HIS A 534 10.52 26.58 -5.03
N TYR A 535 10.14 27.01 -6.20
CA TYR A 535 9.59 28.35 -6.41
C TYR A 535 8.39 28.32 -7.33
N ILE A 536 7.45 29.22 -7.09
CA ILE A 536 6.43 29.60 -8.05
C ILE A 536 6.74 31.03 -8.52
N LEU A 537 6.98 31.17 -9.81
CA LEU A 537 7.33 32.41 -10.46
C LEU A 537 6.17 32.91 -11.32
N LEU A 538 6.01 34.20 -11.39
CA LEU A 538 5.24 34.86 -12.46
C LEU A 538 6.22 35.43 -13.45
N VAL A 539 6.22 34.91 -14.67
CA VAL A 539 6.99 35.43 -15.81
C VAL A 539 6.10 36.34 -16.62
N SER A 540 6.58 37.54 -16.89
CA SER A 540 5.92 38.53 -17.72
C SER A 540 6.61 38.61 -19.06
N PRO A 541 5.85 38.94 -20.14
CA PRO A 541 6.40 39.14 -21.48
C PRO A 541 7.52 40.17 -21.49
#